data_bc3bf78b453960914b52ecb760aa910d
#
_entry.id   bc3bf78b453960914b52ecb760aa910d
#
_cell.length_a   1.000
_cell.length_b   1.000
_cell.length_c   1.000
_cell.angle_alpha   90.00
_cell.angle_beta   90.00
_cell.angle_gamma   90.00
#
_symmetry.space_group_name_H-M   'P 1'
#
loop_
_entity.id
_entity.type
_entity.pdbx_description
1 polymer ?
#
loop_
_entity_poly.entity_id
_entity_poly.type
_entity_poly.pdbx_seq_one_letter_code
_entity_poly.pdbx_strand_id
1 'polypeptide(L)'
;MPIENVLGRIGFSDKEVAIYLAALELGQASVLRIAHKAGIKRPTAYVILSALQEKGFIEVIPKGTTTLYQAVDPEKIFRGFDEGVSAFRTALPELRSIANASPGKPRVRFYEGKKSIMALYEKEIFNAHEILALVDIRTLRSFISREELDGLAHSMKATGSAIREFIEDSAEAREYLKEKNRLGLGETKFLPANMRFDVDMLIYENTVAMIAPKNMIAVLIEDASIATAHRQLLEFLWQNVKGV
;
A
#
# COMPACT_ATOMS: atom_id res chain seq x y z
N MET A 1 24.58 18.94 -12.45
CA MET A 1 23.30 19.52 -12.95
C MET A 1 23.25 20.97 -12.47
N PRO A 2 22.94 21.97 -13.32
CA PRO A 2 22.77 23.36 -12.90
C PRO A 2 21.69 23.48 -11.83
N ILE A 3 21.89 24.38 -10.85
CA ILE A 3 20.99 24.54 -9.70
C ILE A 3 19.59 25.00 -10.13
N GLU A 4 19.51 25.75 -11.22
CA GLU A 4 18.26 26.21 -11.83
C GLU A 4 17.38 25.03 -12.26
N ASN A 5 17.99 24.01 -12.85
CA ASN A 5 17.27 22.80 -13.26
C ASN A 5 16.76 21.99 -12.05
N VAL A 6 17.47 22.03 -10.93
CA VAL A 6 17.02 21.36 -9.69
C VAL A 6 15.81 22.08 -9.12
N LEU A 7 15.87 23.42 -9.02
CA LEU A 7 14.76 24.24 -8.54
C LEU A 7 13.54 24.11 -9.46
N GLY A 8 13.75 24.07 -10.77
CA GLY A 8 12.66 23.83 -11.74
C GLY A 8 11.90 22.51 -11.51
N ARG A 9 12.61 21.42 -11.14
CA ARG A 9 11.97 20.13 -10.85
C ARG A 9 11.10 20.13 -9.61
N ILE A 10 11.37 21.01 -8.67
CA ILE A 10 10.55 21.18 -7.45
C ILE A 10 9.49 22.29 -7.58
N GLY A 11 9.23 22.75 -8.82
CA GLY A 11 8.09 23.58 -9.15
C GLY A 11 8.37 25.10 -9.22
N PHE A 12 9.64 25.50 -9.31
CA PHE A 12 9.98 26.88 -9.60
C PHE A 12 9.92 27.17 -11.11
N SER A 13 9.31 28.26 -11.51
CA SER A 13 9.49 28.84 -12.84
C SER A 13 10.85 29.54 -12.95
N ASP A 14 11.35 29.76 -14.17
CA ASP A 14 12.66 30.43 -14.41
C ASP A 14 12.77 31.78 -13.68
N LYS A 15 11.67 32.57 -13.65
CA LYS A 15 11.65 33.84 -12.95
C LYS A 15 11.65 33.70 -11.43
N GLU A 16 10.98 32.67 -10.90
CA GLU A 16 11.02 32.37 -9.46
C GLU A 16 12.41 31.90 -9.04
N VAL A 17 13.08 31.09 -9.86
CA VAL A 17 14.50 30.71 -9.65
C VAL A 17 15.38 31.94 -9.56
N ALA A 18 15.29 32.88 -10.53
CA ALA A 18 16.10 34.09 -10.55
C ALA A 18 15.87 34.97 -9.32
N ILE A 19 14.64 35.15 -8.88
CA ILE A 19 14.28 35.94 -7.69
C ILE A 19 14.75 35.26 -6.41
N TYR A 20 14.55 33.91 -6.29
CA TYR A 20 14.97 33.16 -5.11
C TYR A 20 16.50 33.17 -4.93
N LEU A 21 17.26 32.92 -6.00
CA LEU A 21 18.73 32.94 -5.96
C LEU A 21 19.24 34.36 -5.64
N ALA A 22 18.65 35.39 -6.24
CA ALA A 22 19.01 36.76 -5.93
C ALA A 22 18.74 37.12 -4.46
N ALA A 23 17.60 36.66 -3.90
CA ALA A 23 17.26 36.89 -2.50
C ALA A 23 18.21 36.12 -1.57
N LEU A 24 18.58 34.87 -1.95
CA LEU A 24 19.51 34.04 -1.19
C LEU A 24 20.92 34.68 -1.10
N GLU A 25 21.43 35.18 -2.21
CA GLU A 25 22.72 35.86 -2.25
C GLU A 25 22.73 37.22 -1.50
N LEU A 26 21.62 37.97 -1.53
CA LEU A 26 21.52 39.28 -0.92
C LEU A 26 21.21 39.25 0.59
N GLY A 27 20.71 38.12 1.08
CA GLY A 27 20.15 38.06 2.42
C GLY A 27 18.90 38.97 2.55
N GLN A 28 18.79 39.75 3.64
CA GLN A 28 17.71 40.69 3.82
C GLN A 28 17.82 41.88 2.84
N ALA A 29 16.92 41.93 1.90
CA ALA A 29 16.98 42.98 0.87
C ALA A 29 15.58 43.52 0.49
N SER A 30 15.54 44.78 0.02
CA SER A 30 14.32 45.34 -0.54
C SER A 30 14.00 44.71 -1.91
N VAL A 31 12.72 44.76 -2.30
CA VAL A 31 12.28 44.30 -3.63
C VAL A 31 13.10 44.96 -4.77
N LEU A 32 13.49 46.22 -4.62
CA LEU A 32 14.27 46.94 -5.64
C LEU A 32 15.63 46.27 -5.87
N ARG A 33 16.34 45.89 -4.77
CA ARG A 33 17.65 45.24 -4.85
C ARG A 33 17.55 43.84 -5.43
N ILE A 34 16.54 43.08 -5.00
CA ILE A 34 16.29 41.71 -5.50
C ILE A 34 15.94 41.77 -7.00
N ALA A 35 15.03 42.62 -7.39
CA ALA A 35 14.60 42.78 -8.78
C ALA A 35 15.77 43.15 -9.70
N HIS A 36 16.61 44.09 -9.26
CA HIS A 36 17.81 44.49 -10.00
C HIS A 36 18.80 43.32 -10.16
N LYS A 37 19.08 42.61 -9.07
CA LYS A 37 19.99 41.46 -9.06
C LYS A 37 19.47 40.33 -9.96
N ALA A 38 18.17 40.07 -9.94
CA ALA A 38 17.51 39.04 -10.75
C ALA A 38 17.30 39.40 -12.21
N GLY A 39 17.56 40.66 -12.61
CA GLY A 39 17.27 41.14 -13.95
C GLY A 39 15.76 41.24 -14.28
N ILE A 40 14.91 41.41 -13.26
CA ILE A 40 13.45 41.41 -13.39
C ILE A 40 12.88 42.79 -13.06
N LYS A 41 11.85 43.21 -13.81
CA LYS A 41 11.17 44.47 -13.54
C LYS A 41 10.52 44.51 -12.16
N ARG A 42 10.65 45.63 -11.41
CA ARG A 42 10.12 45.76 -10.04
C ARG A 42 8.66 45.33 -9.85
N PRO A 43 7.70 45.70 -10.70
CA PRO A 43 6.30 45.25 -10.56
C PRO A 43 6.18 43.72 -10.62
N THR A 44 6.90 43.11 -11.53
CA THR A 44 6.92 41.65 -11.68
C THR A 44 7.57 40.96 -10.47
N ALA A 45 8.63 41.56 -9.92
CA ALA A 45 9.29 41.03 -8.73
C ALA A 45 8.39 41.02 -7.50
N TYR A 46 7.50 41.98 -7.32
CA TYR A 46 6.50 41.98 -6.25
C TYR A 46 5.58 40.74 -6.34
N VAL A 47 5.05 40.49 -7.54
CA VAL A 47 4.15 39.35 -7.78
C VAL A 47 4.85 38.03 -7.49
N ILE A 48 6.09 37.90 -7.95
CA ILE A 48 6.87 36.64 -7.75
C ILE A 48 7.23 36.48 -6.28
N LEU A 49 7.67 37.53 -5.59
CA LEU A 49 7.98 37.45 -4.17
C LEU A 49 6.76 37.10 -3.33
N SER A 50 5.56 37.61 -3.67
CA SER A 50 4.31 37.21 -3.02
C SER A 50 4.01 35.73 -3.25
N ALA A 51 4.12 35.25 -4.47
CA ALA A 51 3.91 33.81 -4.79
C ALA A 51 4.92 32.91 -4.08
N LEU A 52 6.20 33.32 -4.02
CA LEU A 52 7.24 32.55 -3.29
C LEU A 52 7.03 32.59 -1.77
N GLN A 53 6.48 33.66 -1.23
CA GLN A 53 6.08 33.77 0.17
C GLN A 53 4.94 32.80 0.49
N GLU A 54 3.90 32.76 -0.35
CA GLU A 54 2.78 31.81 -0.20
C GLU A 54 3.25 30.35 -0.25
N LYS A 55 4.25 30.06 -1.10
CA LYS A 55 4.89 28.75 -1.18
C LYS A 55 5.86 28.45 -0.02
N GLY A 56 6.15 29.42 0.85
CA GLY A 56 7.09 29.28 1.97
C GLY A 56 8.56 29.33 1.60
N PHE A 57 8.92 29.90 0.44
CA PHE A 57 10.31 30.04 -0.02
C PHE A 57 10.92 31.41 0.25
N ILE A 58 10.10 32.40 0.56
CA ILE A 58 10.52 33.75 0.94
C ILE A 58 9.84 34.13 2.27
N GLU A 59 10.59 34.76 3.15
CA GLU A 59 10.10 35.39 4.37
C GLU A 59 10.04 36.92 4.18
N VAL A 60 9.00 37.55 4.71
CA VAL A 60 8.81 38.99 4.70
C VAL A 60 9.19 39.55 6.06
N ILE A 61 10.08 40.53 6.09
CA ILE A 61 10.61 41.14 7.31
C ILE A 61 10.24 42.60 7.31
N PRO A 62 9.28 43.04 8.15
CA PRO A 62 8.95 44.42 8.32
C PRO A 62 10.13 45.18 8.97
N LYS A 63 10.57 46.29 8.37
CA LYS A 63 11.64 47.13 8.92
C LYS A 63 11.25 48.63 8.81
N GLY A 64 10.64 49.15 9.85
CA GLY A 64 10.10 50.53 9.85
C GLY A 64 9.06 50.72 8.75
N THR A 65 9.27 51.69 7.86
CA THR A 65 8.41 51.98 6.70
C THR A 65 8.75 51.14 5.46
N THR A 66 9.76 50.24 5.56
CA THR A 66 10.25 49.47 4.43
C THR A 66 10.02 47.99 4.68
N THR A 67 9.65 47.24 3.64
CA THR A 67 9.53 45.79 3.67
C THR A 67 10.81 45.18 3.08
N LEU A 68 11.43 44.30 3.82
CA LEU A 68 12.54 43.46 3.34
C LEU A 68 12.05 42.04 3.08
N TYR A 69 12.72 41.37 2.18
CA TYR A 69 12.48 39.99 1.81
C TYR A 69 13.77 39.18 2.03
N GLN A 70 13.64 37.97 2.49
CA GLN A 70 14.73 37.05 2.70
C GLN A 70 14.37 35.68 2.16
N ALA A 71 15.27 35.04 1.44
CA ALA A 71 15.08 33.62 1.05
C ALA A 71 15.08 32.73 2.29
N VAL A 72 14.16 31.77 2.31
CA VAL A 72 14.17 30.70 3.31
C VAL A 72 15.39 29.83 3.08
N ASP A 73 16.00 29.39 4.17
CA ASP A 73 17.18 28.52 4.15
C ASP A 73 16.89 27.24 3.32
N PRO A 74 17.76 26.89 2.34
CA PRO A 74 17.61 25.69 1.54
C PRO A 74 17.46 24.39 2.36
N GLU A 75 18.11 24.29 3.52
CA GLU A 75 17.96 23.15 4.43
C GLU A 75 16.53 23.04 5.02
N LYS A 76 15.92 24.19 5.30
CA LYS A 76 14.52 24.23 5.79
C LYS A 76 13.55 23.82 4.69
N ILE A 77 13.81 24.26 3.45
CA ILE A 77 13.04 23.85 2.28
C ILE A 77 13.17 22.34 2.05
N PHE A 78 14.40 21.81 2.08
CA PHE A 78 14.65 20.40 1.91
C PHE A 78 13.90 19.54 2.96
N ARG A 79 13.94 19.93 4.24
CA ARG A 79 13.19 19.23 5.29
C ARG A 79 11.69 19.23 5.05
N GLY A 80 11.12 20.35 4.61
CA GLY A 80 9.69 20.43 4.28
C GLY A 80 9.29 19.48 3.13
N PHE A 81 10.13 19.32 2.11
CA PHE A 81 9.90 18.36 1.04
C PHE A 81 10.00 16.90 1.53
N ASP A 82 11.00 16.58 2.34
CA ASP A 82 11.19 15.23 2.88
C ASP A 82 10.02 14.81 3.77
N GLU A 83 9.55 15.71 4.63
CA GLU A 83 8.32 15.52 5.42
C GLU A 83 7.09 15.32 4.53
N GLY A 84 6.95 16.13 3.47
CA GLY A 84 5.87 16.00 2.50
C GLY A 84 5.88 14.66 1.75
N VAL A 85 7.05 14.21 1.31
CA VAL A 85 7.23 12.90 0.66
C VAL A 85 6.88 11.77 1.62
N SER A 86 7.28 11.86 2.88
CA SER A 86 6.97 10.88 3.91
C SER A 86 5.47 10.81 4.18
N ALA A 87 4.82 11.96 4.34
CA ALA A 87 3.36 12.05 4.51
C ALA A 87 2.61 11.49 3.31
N PHE A 88 3.03 11.82 2.08
CA PHE A 88 2.44 11.29 0.85
C PHE A 88 2.60 9.77 0.75
N ARG A 89 3.77 9.24 1.13
CA ARG A 89 4.01 7.78 1.17
C ARG A 89 3.05 7.08 2.14
N THR A 90 2.78 7.70 3.28
CA THR A 90 1.81 7.19 4.26
C THR A 90 0.37 7.22 3.71
N ALA A 91 0.01 8.26 2.96
CA ALA A 91 -1.32 8.40 2.35
C ALA A 91 -1.51 7.55 1.07
N LEU A 92 -0.44 7.02 0.46
CA LEU A 92 -0.51 6.26 -0.79
C LEU A 92 -1.51 5.09 -0.78
N PRO A 93 -1.63 4.28 0.29
CA PRO A 93 -2.62 3.19 0.33
C PRO A 93 -4.05 3.71 0.21
N GLU A 94 -4.36 4.80 0.90
CA GLU A 94 -5.68 5.44 0.85
C GLU A 94 -5.97 6.03 -0.53
N LEU A 95 -5.02 6.74 -1.12
CA LEU A 95 -5.14 7.28 -2.48
C LEU A 95 -5.34 6.18 -3.53
N ARG A 96 -4.63 5.06 -3.40
CA ARG A 96 -4.83 3.88 -4.25
C ARG A 96 -6.21 3.28 -4.05
N SER A 97 -6.73 3.25 -2.81
CA SER A 97 -8.09 2.80 -2.52
C SER A 97 -9.13 3.67 -3.23
N ILE A 98 -8.99 4.98 -3.18
CA ILE A 98 -9.87 5.93 -3.87
C ILE A 98 -9.79 5.75 -5.39
N ALA A 99 -8.59 5.61 -5.94
CA ALA A 99 -8.39 5.39 -7.37
C ALA A 99 -9.03 4.07 -7.88
N ASN A 100 -9.05 3.05 -7.03
CA ASN A 100 -9.67 1.75 -7.33
C ASN A 100 -11.18 1.71 -7.03
N ALA A 101 -11.74 2.73 -6.37
CA ALA A 101 -13.15 2.81 -6.01
C ALA A 101 -14.08 3.22 -7.18
N SER A 102 -13.63 3.17 -8.43
CA SER A 102 -14.49 3.45 -9.59
C SER A 102 -15.63 2.44 -9.66
N PRO A 103 -16.90 2.86 -9.76
CA PRO A 103 -18.04 1.95 -9.89
C PRO A 103 -17.84 0.98 -11.07
N GLY A 104 -17.97 -0.32 -10.79
CA GLY A 104 -17.86 -1.38 -11.80
C GLY A 104 -16.46 -1.90 -12.09
N LYS A 105 -15.42 -1.51 -11.31
CA LYS A 105 -14.10 -2.14 -11.39
C LYS A 105 -13.82 -2.95 -10.14
N PRO A 106 -13.27 -4.18 -10.26
CA PRO A 106 -12.83 -4.95 -9.11
C PRO A 106 -11.71 -4.21 -8.37
N ARG A 107 -11.77 -4.22 -7.05
CA ARG A 107 -10.66 -3.69 -6.23
C ARG A 107 -9.59 -4.75 -6.12
N VAL A 108 -8.39 -4.45 -6.61
CA VAL A 108 -7.25 -5.37 -6.56
C VAL A 108 -6.19 -4.84 -5.62
N ARG A 109 -5.78 -5.69 -4.66
CA ARG A 109 -4.71 -5.39 -3.70
C ARG A 109 -3.59 -6.42 -3.83
N PHE A 110 -2.36 -5.95 -3.79
CA PHE A 110 -1.15 -6.77 -3.85
C PHE A 110 -0.43 -6.75 -2.50
N TYR A 111 0.07 -7.91 -2.11
CA TYR A 111 0.86 -8.08 -0.90
C TYR A 111 2.16 -8.78 -1.26
N GLU A 112 3.28 -8.36 -0.65
CA GLU A 112 4.61 -8.90 -0.89
C GLU A 112 5.32 -9.12 0.44
N GLY A 113 6.03 -10.24 0.53
CA GLY A 113 6.80 -10.64 1.68
C GLY A 113 5.98 -11.34 2.78
N LYS A 114 6.66 -12.23 3.52
CA LYS A 114 6.06 -13.08 4.57
C LYS A 114 5.23 -12.27 5.57
N LYS A 115 5.78 -11.15 6.08
CA LYS A 115 5.10 -10.34 7.11
C LYS A 115 3.75 -9.79 6.64
N SER A 116 3.68 -9.33 5.38
CA SER A 116 2.44 -8.79 4.80
C SER A 116 1.39 -9.87 4.59
N ILE A 117 1.81 -11.07 4.15
CA ILE A 117 0.93 -12.20 3.93
C ILE A 117 0.42 -12.77 5.26
N MET A 118 1.27 -12.87 6.30
CA MET A 118 0.82 -13.29 7.62
C MET A 118 -0.21 -12.31 8.20
N ALA A 119 0.04 -11.01 8.08
CA ALA A 119 -0.92 -9.99 8.51
C ALA A 119 -2.26 -10.05 7.73
N LEU A 120 -2.22 -10.47 6.46
CA LEU A 120 -3.43 -10.69 5.66
C LEU A 120 -4.26 -11.87 6.20
N TYR A 121 -3.63 -13.00 6.52
CA TYR A 121 -4.32 -14.13 7.16
C TYR A 121 -4.96 -13.72 8.49
N GLU A 122 -4.20 -13.10 9.38
CA GLU A 122 -4.64 -12.77 10.74
C GLU A 122 -5.72 -11.69 10.79
N LYS A 123 -5.57 -10.63 9.99
CA LYS A 123 -6.39 -9.42 10.11
C LYS A 123 -7.59 -9.38 9.17
N GLU A 124 -7.59 -10.20 8.12
CA GLU A 124 -8.62 -10.13 7.10
C GLU A 124 -9.25 -11.51 6.84
N ILE A 125 -8.49 -12.49 6.36
CA ILE A 125 -9.04 -13.77 5.93
C ILE A 125 -9.71 -14.49 7.11
N PHE A 126 -9.03 -14.64 8.23
CA PHE A 126 -9.54 -15.38 9.39
C PHE A 126 -10.47 -14.59 10.31
N ASN A 127 -10.84 -13.39 9.91
CA ASN A 127 -11.96 -12.65 10.49
C ASN A 127 -13.28 -12.85 9.72
N ALA A 128 -13.22 -13.49 8.54
CA ALA A 128 -14.43 -13.82 7.80
C ALA A 128 -15.16 -15.00 8.46
N HIS A 129 -16.48 -14.99 8.45
CA HIS A 129 -17.31 -16.03 9.07
C HIS A 129 -17.14 -17.39 8.39
N GLU A 130 -17.14 -17.40 7.07
CA GLU A 130 -17.03 -18.61 6.25
C GLU A 130 -15.97 -18.42 5.16
N ILE A 131 -15.07 -19.38 5.07
CA ILE A 131 -14.01 -19.41 4.07
C ILE A 131 -14.12 -20.70 3.28
N LEU A 132 -14.16 -20.59 1.96
CA LEU A 132 -14.05 -21.71 1.04
C LEU A 132 -12.65 -21.66 0.41
N ALA A 133 -11.89 -22.74 0.54
CA ALA A 133 -10.48 -22.67 0.19
C ALA A 133 -9.99 -23.90 -0.61
N LEU A 134 -8.91 -23.67 -1.34
CA LEU A 134 -8.07 -24.69 -1.95
C LEU A 134 -6.65 -24.35 -1.53
N VAL A 135 -5.99 -25.24 -0.77
CA VAL A 135 -4.71 -24.99 -0.10
C VAL A 135 -3.76 -26.16 -0.31
N ASP A 136 -2.51 -25.86 -0.65
CA ASP A 136 -1.43 -26.87 -0.62
C ASP A 136 -0.63 -26.71 0.69
N ILE A 137 -0.91 -27.60 1.63
CA ILE A 137 -0.33 -27.57 2.99
C ILE A 137 1.20 -27.71 2.96
N ARG A 138 1.77 -28.49 2.03
CA ARG A 138 3.24 -28.62 1.89
C ARG A 138 3.86 -27.29 1.49
N THR A 139 3.24 -26.61 0.51
CA THR A 139 3.73 -25.33 0.06
C THR A 139 3.53 -24.27 1.15
N LEU A 140 2.40 -24.28 1.83
CA LEU A 140 2.14 -23.40 2.97
C LEU A 140 3.16 -23.62 4.11
N ARG A 141 3.49 -24.91 4.43
CA ARG A 141 4.48 -25.29 5.45
C ARG A 141 5.92 -24.92 5.09
N SER A 142 6.24 -24.74 3.81
CA SER A 142 7.54 -24.22 3.40
C SER A 142 7.70 -22.70 3.69
N PHE A 143 6.59 -22.02 3.85
CA PHE A 143 6.50 -20.59 4.07
C PHE A 143 6.21 -20.22 5.54
N ILE A 144 5.36 -21.01 6.23
CA ILE A 144 4.90 -20.78 7.60
C ILE A 144 5.40 -21.93 8.50
N SER A 145 5.96 -21.61 9.66
CA SER A 145 6.35 -22.63 10.66
C SER A 145 5.10 -23.31 11.23
N ARG A 146 5.33 -24.43 11.92
CA ARG A 146 4.23 -25.14 12.59
C ARG A 146 3.56 -24.26 13.65
N GLU A 147 4.36 -23.57 14.47
CA GLU A 147 3.86 -22.71 15.52
C GLU A 147 3.03 -21.54 14.96
N GLU A 148 3.47 -20.96 13.84
CA GLU A 148 2.72 -19.91 13.14
C GLU A 148 1.38 -20.45 12.62
N LEU A 149 1.35 -21.64 12.02
CA LEU A 149 0.13 -22.26 11.52
C LEU A 149 -0.85 -22.62 12.65
N ASP A 150 -0.34 -23.17 13.75
CA ASP A 150 -1.14 -23.46 14.94
C ASP A 150 -1.69 -22.16 15.56
N GLY A 151 -0.91 -21.08 15.57
CA GLY A 151 -1.35 -19.74 15.98
C GLY A 151 -2.51 -19.22 15.14
N LEU A 152 -2.42 -19.37 13.80
CA LEU A 152 -3.50 -18.99 12.88
C LEU A 152 -4.77 -19.81 13.12
N ALA A 153 -4.65 -21.12 13.35
CA ALA A 153 -5.79 -22.00 13.66
C ALA A 153 -6.49 -21.60 14.98
N HIS A 154 -5.73 -21.22 16.00
CA HIS A 154 -6.29 -20.71 17.25
C HIS A 154 -6.96 -19.34 17.07
N SER A 155 -6.40 -18.47 16.23
CA SER A 155 -7.03 -17.18 15.87
C SER A 155 -8.39 -17.40 15.20
N MET A 156 -8.48 -18.29 14.22
CA MET A 156 -9.74 -18.66 13.58
C MET A 156 -10.78 -19.15 14.59
N LYS A 157 -10.36 -20.00 15.53
CA LYS A 157 -11.27 -20.47 16.60
C LYS A 157 -11.77 -19.33 17.47
N ALA A 158 -10.92 -18.39 17.81
CA ALA A 158 -11.27 -17.23 18.64
C ALA A 158 -12.24 -16.29 17.95
N THR A 159 -12.16 -16.13 16.62
CA THR A 159 -13.07 -15.29 15.82
C THR A 159 -14.37 -16.01 15.45
N GLY A 160 -14.47 -17.32 15.65
CA GLY A 160 -15.60 -18.12 15.21
C GLY A 160 -15.63 -18.40 13.70
N SER A 161 -14.54 -18.17 13.02
CA SER A 161 -14.39 -18.47 11.59
C SER A 161 -14.42 -19.97 11.33
N ALA A 162 -15.07 -20.39 10.24
CA ALA A 162 -15.08 -21.76 9.75
C ALA A 162 -14.50 -21.83 8.34
N ILE A 163 -13.73 -22.88 8.06
CA ILE A 163 -13.14 -23.11 6.74
C ILE A 163 -13.57 -24.45 6.16
N ARG A 164 -14.13 -24.41 4.96
CA ARG A 164 -14.30 -25.57 4.09
C ARG A 164 -13.19 -25.55 3.07
N GLU A 165 -12.37 -26.56 3.04
CA GLU A 165 -11.17 -26.53 2.21
C GLU A 165 -10.90 -27.86 1.50
N PHE A 166 -10.25 -27.71 0.34
CA PHE A 166 -9.55 -28.79 -0.33
C PHE A 166 -8.08 -28.71 -0.01
N ILE A 167 -7.48 -29.82 0.35
CA ILE A 167 -6.04 -29.94 0.56
C ILE A 167 -5.50 -31.14 -0.23
N GLU A 168 -4.21 -31.17 -0.49
CA GLU A 168 -3.57 -32.32 -1.09
C GLU A 168 -3.47 -33.49 -0.09
N ASP A 169 -3.39 -34.72 -0.60
CA ASP A 169 -3.15 -35.91 0.24
C ASP A 169 -1.64 -36.08 0.47
N SER A 170 -1.14 -35.53 1.56
CA SER A 170 0.26 -35.64 2.00
C SER A 170 0.36 -35.96 3.49
N ALA A 171 1.54 -36.31 3.95
CA ALA A 171 1.78 -36.55 5.38
C ALA A 171 1.55 -35.28 6.20
N GLU A 172 2.03 -34.14 5.68
CA GLU A 172 1.88 -32.82 6.26
C GLU A 172 0.41 -32.39 6.35
N ALA A 173 -0.35 -32.65 5.29
CA ALA A 173 -1.79 -32.33 5.24
C ALA A 173 -2.59 -33.19 6.22
N ARG A 174 -2.25 -34.47 6.36
CA ARG A 174 -2.88 -35.37 7.34
C ARG A 174 -2.58 -35.00 8.78
N GLU A 175 -1.38 -34.46 9.06
CA GLU A 175 -1.02 -33.92 10.38
C GLU A 175 -1.81 -32.63 10.66
N TYR A 176 -1.86 -31.70 9.71
CA TYR A 176 -2.66 -30.49 9.80
C TYR A 176 -4.15 -30.79 10.08
N LEU A 177 -4.72 -31.74 9.36
CA LEU A 177 -6.12 -32.12 9.50
C LEU A 177 -6.45 -32.64 10.91
N LYS A 178 -5.54 -33.33 11.58
CA LYS A 178 -5.75 -33.79 12.98
C LYS A 178 -5.95 -32.61 13.92
N GLU A 179 -5.11 -31.58 13.79
CA GLU A 179 -5.19 -30.39 14.63
C GLU A 179 -6.43 -29.55 14.28
N LYS A 180 -6.71 -29.36 13.01
CA LYS A 180 -7.90 -28.67 12.53
C LYS A 180 -9.20 -29.31 13.08
N ASN A 181 -9.30 -30.65 13.01
CA ASN A 181 -10.45 -31.40 13.52
C ASN A 181 -10.58 -31.26 15.05
N ARG A 182 -9.45 -31.29 15.78
CA ARG A 182 -9.43 -31.06 17.24
C ARG A 182 -9.97 -29.69 17.62
N LEU A 183 -9.71 -28.68 16.82
CA LEU A 183 -10.18 -27.31 17.03
C LEU A 183 -11.61 -27.06 16.53
N GLY A 184 -12.15 -27.93 15.67
CA GLY A 184 -13.49 -27.80 15.10
C GLY A 184 -13.62 -26.67 14.08
N LEU A 185 -12.62 -26.47 13.22
CA LEU A 185 -12.53 -25.32 12.31
C LEU A 185 -13.28 -25.52 10.98
N GLY A 186 -14.09 -26.57 10.84
CA GLY A 186 -14.88 -26.83 9.64
C GLY A 186 -14.44 -28.08 8.87
N GLU A 187 -14.81 -28.21 7.62
CA GLU A 187 -14.71 -29.43 6.84
C GLU A 187 -13.52 -29.43 5.89
N THR A 188 -12.98 -30.62 5.61
CA THR A 188 -11.85 -30.79 4.68
C THR A 188 -12.12 -31.95 3.73
N LYS A 189 -11.73 -31.78 2.47
CA LYS A 189 -11.70 -32.85 1.46
C LYS A 189 -10.32 -32.95 0.84
N PHE A 190 -9.86 -34.18 0.57
CA PHE A 190 -8.62 -34.37 -0.17
C PHE A 190 -8.84 -34.22 -1.67
N LEU A 191 -7.92 -33.51 -2.30
CA LEU A 191 -7.85 -33.43 -3.75
C LEU A 191 -7.49 -34.79 -4.37
N PRO A 192 -7.94 -35.08 -5.60
CA PRO A 192 -7.43 -36.20 -6.36
C PRO A 192 -5.90 -36.16 -6.47
N ALA A 193 -5.25 -37.34 -6.38
CA ALA A 193 -3.78 -37.44 -6.30
C ALA A 193 -3.01 -36.80 -7.50
N ASN A 194 -3.68 -36.65 -8.63
CA ASN A 194 -3.13 -36.03 -9.83
C ASN A 194 -3.32 -34.49 -9.87
N MET A 195 -4.02 -33.90 -8.90
CA MET A 195 -4.22 -32.44 -8.82
C MET A 195 -3.21 -31.84 -7.84
N ARG A 196 -2.53 -30.81 -8.30
CA ARG A 196 -1.56 -30.04 -7.49
C ARG A 196 -1.70 -28.57 -7.82
N PHE A 197 -1.56 -27.74 -6.81
CA PHE A 197 -1.62 -26.29 -6.92
C PHE A 197 -0.44 -25.69 -6.14
N ASP A 198 0.26 -24.75 -6.75
CA ASP A 198 1.33 -23.99 -6.08
C ASP A 198 0.83 -22.63 -5.54
N VAL A 199 -0.48 -22.44 -5.58
CA VAL A 199 -1.17 -21.20 -5.17
C VAL A 199 -2.36 -21.58 -4.31
N ASP A 200 -2.45 -21.01 -3.12
CA ASP A 200 -3.63 -21.12 -2.28
C ASP A 200 -4.70 -20.14 -2.80
N MET A 201 -5.94 -20.63 -2.87
CA MET A 201 -7.10 -19.82 -3.22
C MET A 201 -8.09 -19.84 -2.05
N LEU A 202 -8.43 -18.66 -1.54
CA LEU A 202 -9.39 -18.52 -0.45
C LEU A 202 -10.48 -17.54 -0.88
N ILE A 203 -11.73 -17.94 -0.69
CA ILE A 203 -12.91 -17.16 -1.06
C ILE A 203 -13.71 -16.89 0.20
N TYR A 204 -13.88 -15.62 0.51
CA TYR A 204 -14.68 -15.16 1.64
C TYR A 204 -15.45 -13.90 1.24
N GLU A 205 -16.65 -13.72 1.73
CA GLU A 205 -17.52 -12.59 1.36
C GLU A 205 -17.54 -12.35 -0.16
N ASN A 206 -17.12 -11.18 -0.60
CA ASN A 206 -16.97 -10.81 -2.02
C ASN A 206 -15.50 -10.78 -2.48
N THR A 207 -14.63 -11.50 -1.80
CA THR A 207 -13.17 -11.47 -2.03
C THR A 207 -12.65 -12.83 -2.45
N VAL A 208 -11.78 -12.83 -3.45
CA VAL A 208 -10.91 -13.94 -3.81
C VAL A 208 -9.47 -13.58 -3.46
N ALA A 209 -8.86 -14.32 -2.54
CA ALA A 209 -7.44 -14.22 -2.24
C ALA A 209 -6.68 -15.33 -2.95
N MET A 210 -5.67 -14.98 -3.72
CA MET A 210 -4.71 -15.89 -4.33
C MET A 210 -3.34 -15.67 -3.71
N ILE A 211 -2.78 -16.68 -3.07
CA ILE A 211 -1.52 -16.58 -2.35
C ILE A 211 -0.54 -17.58 -2.96
N ALA A 212 0.60 -17.09 -3.43
CA ALA A 212 1.69 -17.90 -3.94
C ALA A 212 2.86 -17.92 -2.92
N PRO A 213 2.87 -18.87 -1.97
CA PRO A 213 3.83 -18.87 -0.87
C PRO A 213 5.28 -18.92 -1.33
N LYS A 214 5.58 -19.71 -2.38
CA LYS A 214 6.94 -19.82 -2.96
C LYS A 214 7.49 -18.47 -3.44
N ASN A 215 6.63 -17.61 -3.97
CA ASN A 215 7.00 -16.31 -4.51
C ASN A 215 6.86 -15.19 -3.46
N MET A 216 6.30 -15.51 -2.29
CA MET A 216 5.96 -14.55 -1.22
C MET A 216 5.09 -13.39 -1.71
N ILE A 217 4.11 -13.69 -2.56
CA ILE A 217 3.15 -12.70 -3.08
C ILE A 217 1.72 -13.16 -2.83
N ALA A 218 0.81 -12.19 -2.64
CA ALA A 218 -0.62 -12.44 -2.64
C ALA A 218 -1.35 -11.35 -3.42
N VAL A 219 -2.46 -11.73 -4.03
CA VAL A 219 -3.37 -10.85 -4.74
C VAL A 219 -4.77 -11.06 -4.18
N LEU A 220 -5.42 -9.97 -3.78
CA LEU A 220 -6.83 -9.96 -3.39
C LEU A 220 -7.65 -9.25 -4.46
N ILE A 221 -8.75 -9.85 -4.84
CA ILE A 221 -9.71 -9.31 -5.80
C ILE A 221 -11.05 -9.19 -5.08
N GLU A 222 -11.46 -7.97 -4.78
CA GLU A 222 -12.76 -7.66 -4.18
C GLU A 222 -13.76 -7.33 -5.30
N ASP A 223 -14.61 -8.28 -5.64
CA ASP A 223 -15.69 -8.16 -6.59
C ASP A 223 -16.70 -9.30 -6.42
N ALA A 224 -17.96 -8.96 -6.30
CA ALA A 224 -19.02 -9.93 -6.03
C ALA A 224 -19.19 -10.97 -7.16
N SER A 225 -19.04 -10.55 -8.42
CA SER A 225 -19.21 -11.44 -9.58
C SER A 225 -18.04 -12.41 -9.69
N ILE A 226 -16.81 -11.91 -9.50
CA ILE A 226 -15.59 -12.73 -9.50
C ILE A 226 -15.63 -13.72 -8.34
N ALA A 227 -15.95 -13.28 -7.12
CA ALA A 227 -16.05 -14.16 -5.95
C ALA A 227 -17.14 -15.22 -6.12
N THR A 228 -18.30 -14.83 -6.67
CA THR A 228 -19.39 -15.76 -6.94
C THR A 228 -18.98 -16.83 -7.95
N ALA A 229 -18.33 -16.46 -9.06
CA ALA A 229 -17.87 -17.40 -10.07
C ALA A 229 -16.86 -18.43 -9.49
N HIS A 230 -15.87 -17.98 -8.71
CA HIS A 230 -14.91 -18.86 -8.06
C HIS A 230 -15.58 -19.74 -6.99
N ARG A 231 -16.51 -19.21 -6.20
CA ARG A 231 -17.28 -19.99 -5.23
C ARG A 231 -18.06 -21.09 -5.92
N GLN A 232 -18.77 -20.80 -7.00
CA GLN A 232 -19.50 -21.82 -7.75
C GLN A 232 -18.60 -22.95 -8.28
N LEU A 233 -17.38 -22.62 -8.75
CA LEU A 233 -16.39 -23.62 -9.17
C LEU A 233 -15.94 -24.52 -8.01
N LEU A 234 -15.61 -23.93 -6.86
CA LEU A 234 -15.21 -24.74 -5.69
C LEU A 234 -16.39 -25.52 -5.09
N GLU A 235 -17.60 -24.97 -5.10
CA GLU A 235 -18.81 -25.72 -4.68
C GLU A 235 -19.10 -26.88 -5.61
N PHE A 236 -18.95 -26.72 -6.92
CA PHE A 236 -19.07 -27.82 -7.86
C PHE A 236 -18.05 -28.91 -7.57
N LEU A 237 -16.78 -28.55 -7.31
CA LEU A 237 -15.75 -29.51 -6.88
C LEU A 237 -16.14 -30.16 -5.55
N TRP A 238 -16.68 -29.39 -4.62
CA TRP A 238 -17.09 -29.91 -3.30
C TRP A 238 -18.13 -31.03 -3.39
N GLN A 239 -19.09 -30.89 -4.30
CA GLN A 239 -20.12 -31.90 -4.54
C GLN A 239 -19.61 -33.15 -5.21
N ASN A 240 -18.54 -33.02 -6.05
CA ASN A 240 -18.05 -34.12 -6.89
C ASN A 240 -16.79 -34.83 -6.34
N VAL A 241 -16.09 -34.24 -5.36
CA VAL A 241 -14.96 -34.87 -4.66
C VAL A 241 -15.47 -35.58 -3.41
N LYS A 242 -15.09 -36.84 -3.21
CA LYS A 242 -15.44 -37.60 -2.02
C LYS A 242 -14.82 -36.98 -0.76
N GLY A 243 -15.59 -36.95 0.32
CA GLY A 243 -15.07 -36.54 1.64
C GLY A 243 -14.00 -37.47 2.19
N VAL A 244 -13.27 -37.01 3.18
CA VAL A 244 -12.26 -37.78 3.95
C VAL A 244 -12.95 -38.64 5.01
#